data_e88c21955e5d4f3b9da658a3462de088
#
_entry.id   e88c21955e5d4f3b9da658a3462de088
#
_cell.length_a   1.000
_cell.length_b   1.000
_cell.length_c   1.000
_cell.angle_alpha   90.00
_cell.angle_beta   90.00
_cell.angle_gamma   90.00
#
_symmetry.space_group_name_H-M   'P 1'
#
loop_
_entity.id
_entity.type
_entity.pdbx_description
1 polymer ?
#
loop_
_entity_poly.entity_id
_entity_poly.type
_entity_poly.pdbx_seq_one_letter_code
_entity_poly.pdbx_strand_id
1 'polypeptide(L)'
;MGGYGALHLALLFPQTFGSVSANSPALIAKLPQFRATPGESNILAMLLGTAFGVPFDRAFWERNSPFTIVRERPRPVGLKIYFDCGTEDSYGFNVGAQAFHELLVSRHMPHEFHLYPGGHDWMYFAQHVPASLEFQSDAFGVTPKR
;
A
#
# COMPACT_ATOMS: atom_id res chain seq x y z
N MET A 1 -7.06 0.15 -3.80
CA MET A 1 -7.18 -1.25 -3.29
C MET A 1 -6.14 -2.19 -3.91
N GLY A 2 -5.87 -2.15 -5.22
CA GLY A 2 -4.89 -3.05 -5.86
C GLY A 2 -3.49 -3.01 -5.21
N GLY A 3 -2.95 -1.82 -4.95
CA GLY A 3 -1.66 -1.68 -4.25
C GLY A 3 -1.66 -2.24 -2.82
N TYR A 4 -2.78 -2.10 -2.09
CA TYR A 4 -2.96 -2.75 -0.80
C TYR A 4 -2.87 -4.27 -0.91
N GLY A 5 -3.61 -4.86 -1.86
CA GLY A 5 -3.59 -6.29 -2.11
C GLY A 5 -2.23 -6.82 -2.53
N ALA A 6 -1.50 -6.07 -3.37
CA ALA A 6 -0.15 -6.42 -3.80
C ALA A 6 0.82 -6.48 -2.60
N LEU A 7 0.85 -5.44 -1.76
CA LEU A 7 1.67 -5.42 -0.54
C LEU A 7 1.27 -6.54 0.43
N HIS A 8 -0.04 -6.73 0.64
CA HIS A 8 -0.56 -7.80 1.49
C HIS A 8 -0.06 -9.18 1.06
N LEU A 9 -0.21 -9.53 -0.21
CA LEU A 9 0.19 -10.84 -0.73
C LEU A 9 1.71 -11.03 -0.71
N ALA A 10 2.49 -10.02 -1.10
CA ALA A 10 3.94 -10.13 -1.12
C ALA A 10 4.53 -10.29 0.29
N LEU A 11 3.97 -9.59 1.27
CA LEU A 11 4.39 -9.71 2.67
C LEU A 11 3.97 -11.04 3.30
N LEU A 12 2.83 -11.62 2.89
CA LEU A 12 2.37 -12.92 3.36
C LEU A 12 3.15 -14.09 2.75
N PHE A 13 3.51 -13.98 1.49
CA PHE A 13 4.11 -15.05 0.68
C PHE A 13 5.44 -14.63 0.05
N PRO A 14 6.43 -14.19 0.86
CA PRO A 14 7.71 -13.70 0.35
C PRO A 14 8.54 -14.77 -0.37
N GLN A 15 8.24 -16.04 -0.15
CA GLN A 15 8.83 -17.16 -0.89
C GLN A 15 8.29 -17.28 -2.33
N THR A 16 7.15 -16.66 -2.62
CA THR A 16 6.51 -16.65 -3.95
C THR A 16 6.81 -15.38 -4.72
N PHE A 17 6.88 -14.25 -4.01
CA PHE A 17 7.07 -12.92 -4.59
C PHE A 17 8.44 -12.37 -4.22
N GLY A 18 9.31 -12.17 -5.21
CA GLY A 18 10.63 -11.57 -5.01
C GLY A 18 10.61 -10.05 -4.95
N SER A 19 9.57 -9.43 -5.50
CA SER A 19 9.39 -7.97 -5.51
C SER A 19 7.91 -7.59 -5.51
N VAL A 20 7.62 -6.38 -5.03
CA VAL A 20 6.30 -5.76 -5.07
C VAL A 20 6.43 -4.27 -5.35
N SER A 21 5.57 -3.74 -6.21
CA SER A 21 5.36 -2.31 -6.36
C SER A 21 3.89 -1.95 -6.18
N ALA A 22 3.62 -0.82 -5.52
CA ALA A 22 2.28 -0.37 -5.20
C ALA A 22 2.16 1.15 -5.36
N ASN A 23 1.38 1.58 -6.35
CA ASN A 23 1.10 3.00 -6.58
C ASN A 23 -0.16 3.40 -5.79
N SER A 24 -0.07 4.45 -5.00
CA SER A 24 -1.13 4.96 -4.11
C SER A 24 -1.91 3.85 -3.39
N PRO A 25 -1.23 2.96 -2.64
CA PRO A 25 -1.91 1.87 -1.95
C PRO A 25 -2.83 2.41 -0.84
N ALA A 26 -4.00 1.80 -0.69
CA ALA A 26 -4.98 2.16 0.34
C ALA A 26 -4.49 1.78 1.75
N LEU A 27 -3.37 2.32 2.16
CA LEU A 27 -2.74 2.09 3.47
C LEU A 27 -3.42 2.94 4.54
N ILE A 28 -3.93 2.29 5.56
CA ILE A 28 -4.64 2.92 6.68
C ILE A 28 -3.97 2.44 7.97
N ALA A 29 -3.23 3.33 8.62
CA ALA A 29 -2.52 3.01 9.86
C ALA A 29 -3.46 2.85 11.05
N LYS A 30 -4.53 3.66 11.09
CA LYS A 30 -5.59 3.61 12.10
C LYS A 30 -6.94 3.75 11.41
N LEU A 31 -7.84 2.83 11.64
CA LEU A 31 -9.20 2.96 11.15
C LEU A 31 -9.83 4.25 11.70
N PRO A 32 -10.41 5.08 10.85
CA PRO A 32 -11.23 6.18 11.31
C PRO A 32 -12.39 5.61 12.12
N GLN A 33 -12.88 6.41 13.09
CA GLN A 33 -14.13 6.06 13.74
C GLN A 33 -15.25 6.34 12.73
N PHE A 34 -15.74 5.27 12.12
CA PHE A 34 -16.92 5.37 11.23
C PHE A 34 -18.15 5.73 12.09
N ARG A 35 -18.40 7.00 12.28
CA ARG A 35 -19.73 7.46 12.70
C ARG A 35 -20.58 7.47 11.44
N ALA A 36 -21.58 6.62 11.41
CA ALA A 36 -22.62 6.68 10.39
C ALA A 36 -23.43 7.97 10.63
N THR A 37 -23.03 9.05 9.99
CA THR A 37 -23.90 10.24 9.86
C THR A 37 -24.87 9.94 8.73
N PRO A 38 -26.20 9.93 8.99
CA PRO A 38 -27.17 9.73 7.93
C PRO A 38 -26.98 10.79 6.84
N GLY A 39 -26.75 10.36 5.60
CA GLY A 39 -26.60 11.24 4.43
C GLY A 39 -25.19 11.50 3.93
N GLU A 40 -24.13 11.12 4.64
CA GLU A 40 -22.76 11.15 4.13
C GLU A 40 -22.39 9.80 3.51
N SER A 41 -22.17 9.79 2.19
CA SER A 41 -21.57 8.65 1.51
C SER A 41 -20.08 8.57 1.89
N ASN A 42 -19.76 7.73 2.86
CA ASN A 42 -18.37 7.50 3.23
C ASN A 42 -17.75 6.54 2.22
N ILE A 43 -17.13 7.09 1.16
CA ILE A 43 -16.47 6.33 0.10
C ILE A 43 -15.45 5.34 0.67
N LEU A 44 -14.73 5.73 1.71
CA LEU A 44 -13.76 4.84 2.37
C LEU A 44 -14.46 3.65 3.06
N ALA A 45 -15.59 3.88 3.73
CA ALA A 45 -16.39 2.81 4.32
C ALA A 45 -16.94 1.86 3.25
N MET A 46 -17.35 2.38 2.09
CA MET A 46 -17.79 1.57 0.96
C MET A 46 -16.64 0.74 0.38
N LEU A 47 -15.48 1.33 0.14
CA LEU A 47 -14.29 0.62 -0.36
C LEU A 47 -13.82 -0.46 0.61
N LEU A 48 -13.79 -0.16 1.90
CA LEU A 48 -13.40 -1.13 2.92
C LEU A 48 -14.48 -2.21 3.12
N GLY A 49 -15.75 -1.86 3.03
CA GLY A 49 -16.86 -2.80 3.16
C GLY A 49 -16.85 -3.88 2.10
N THR A 50 -16.49 -3.57 0.85
CA THR A 50 -16.38 -4.57 -0.22
C THR A 50 -15.26 -5.58 0.03
N ALA A 51 -14.20 -5.18 0.73
CA ALA A 51 -13.05 -6.04 1.00
C ALA A 51 -13.13 -6.76 2.36
N PHE A 52 -13.73 -6.12 3.37
CA PHE A 52 -13.70 -6.56 4.77
C PHE A 52 -15.08 -6.79 5.39
N GLY A 53 -16.12 -6.83 4.57
CA GLY A 53 -17.47 -7.21 4.97
C GLY A 53 -18.39 -6.05 5.35
N VAL A 54 -19.70 -6.33 5.29
CA VAL A 54 -20.78 -5.44 5.74
C VAL A 54 -21.68 -6.28 6.65
N PRO A 55 -21.70 -6.00 7.97
CA PRO A 55 -20.93 -4.97 8.69
C PRO A 55 -19.42 -5.19 8.61
N PHE A 56 -18.65 -4.12 8.75
CA PHE A 56 -17.20 -4.15 8.64
C PHE A 56 -16.56 -5.04 9.73
N ASP A 57 -15.83 -6.09 9.30
CA ASP A 57 -15.09 -6.97 10.19
C ASP A 57 -13.71 -6.37 10.52
N ARG A 58 -13.65 -5.66 11.65
CA ARG A 58 -12.41 -5.05 12.15
C ARG A 58 -11.32 -6.08 12.38
N ALA A 59 -11.63 -7.22 12.97
CA ALA A 59 -10.64 -8.24 13.30
C ALA A 59 -10.06 -8.88 12.03
N PHE A 60 -10.89 -9.08 11.01
CA PHE A 60 -10.43 -9.54 9.70
C PHE A 60 -9.52 -8.50 9.04
N TRP A 61 -9.89 -7.20 9.07
CA TRP A 61 -9.05 -6.13 8.54
C TRP A 61 -7.70 -6.06 9.27
N GLU A 62 -7.69 -6.09 10.60
CA GLU A 62 -6.47 -6.02 11.41
C GLU A 62 -5.51 -7.16 11.09
N ARG A 63 -6.00 -8.40 11.01
CA ARG A 63 -5.19 -9.57 10.64
C ARG A 63 -4.60 -9.50 9.22
N ASN A 64 -5.28 -8.80 8.31
CA ASN A 64 -4.90 -8.69 6.91
C ASN A 64 -4.21 -7.36 6.56
N SER A 65 -4.02 -6.49 7.54
CA SER A 65 -3.35 -5.22 7.32
C SER A 65 -1.84 -5.41 7.05
N PRO A 66 -1.28 -4.81 5.99
CA PRO A 66 0.16 -4.77 5.78
C PRO A 66 0.94 -4.30 7.01
N PHE A 67 0.39 -3.35 7.78
CA PHE A 67 0.98 -2.90 9.04
C PHE A 67 1.11 -4.01 10.07
N THR A 68 0.07 -4.81 10.26
CA THR A 68 0.07 -5.93 11.20
C THR A 68 1.04 -7.01 10.76
N ILE A 69 1.03 -7.35 9.47
CA ILE A 69 1.95 -8.35 8.91
C ILE A 69 3.41 -7.95 9.16
N VAL A 70 3.77 -6.69 8.91
CA VAL A 70 5.14 -6.19 9.15
C VAL A 70 5.50 -6.19 10.64
N ARG A 71 4.56 -5.91 11.54
CA ARG A 71 4.81 -5.90 12.98
C ARG A 71 4.99 -7.31 13.57
N GLU A 72 4.19 -8.26 13.12
CA GLU A 72 4.02 -9.54 13.78
C GLU A 72 4.80 -10.68 13.11
N ARG A 73 5.12 -10.55 11.82
CA ARG A 73 5.84 -11.59 11.10
C ARG A 73 7.34 -11.35 11.04
N PRO A 74 8.14 -12.42 10.88
CA PRO A 74 9.56 -12.29 10.58
C PRO A 74 9.78 -11.46 9.32
N ARG A 75 10.85 -10.68 9.32
CA ARG A 75 11.24 -9.90 8.15
C ARG A 75 11.44 -10.83 6.94
N PRO A 76 10.78 -10.56 5.80
CA PRO A 76 10.99 -11.35 4.59
C PRO A 76 12.41 -11.15 4.05
N VAL A 77 13.07 -12.24 3.73
CA VAL A 77 14.41 -12.22 3.15
C VAL A 77 14.29 -12.09 1.63
N GLY A 78 14.98 -11.10 1.06
CA GLY A 78 15.08 -10.93 -0.39
C GLY A 78 13.87 -10.22 -1.04
N LEU A 79 12.78 -9.95 -0.34
CA LEU A 79 11.66 -9.20 -0.88
C LEU A 79 12.06 -7.74 -1.12
N LYS A 80 11.95 -7.28 -2.37
CA LYS A 80 12.14 -5.88 -2.77
C LYS A 80 10.79 -5.17 -2.76
N ILE A 81 10.70 -4.02 -2.12
CA ILE A 81 9.45 -3.29 -1.92
C ILE A 81 9.58 -1.88 -2.48
N TYR A 82 8.65 -1.50 -3.34
CA TYR A 82 8.45 -0.14 -3.83
C TYR A 82 7.01 0.29 -3.56
N PHE A 83 6.83 1.52 -3.13
CA PHE A 83 5.51 2.15 -3.14
C PHE A 83 5.62 3.67 -3.21
N ASP A 84 4.61 4.28 -3.79
CA ASP A 84 4.47 5.73 -3.88
C ASP A 84 3.07 6.18 -3.52
N CYS A 85 2.90 7.48 -3.28
CA CYS A 85 1.59 8.09 -3.12
C CYS A 85 1.63 9.56 -3.51
N GLY A 86 0.52 10.07 -4.01
CA GLY A 86 0.36 11.50 -4.29
C GLY A 86 0.25 12.31 -3.00
N THR A 87 0.93 13.47 -2.93
CA THR A 87 0.86 14.36 -1.75
C THR A 87 -0.54 14.95 -1.53
N GLU A 88 -1.37 14.97 -2.58
CA GLU A 88 -2.73 15.51 -2.59
C GLU A 88 -3.77 14.40 -2.78
N ASP A 89 -3.42 13.16 -2.35
CA ASP A 89 -4.33 12.02 -2.44
C ASP A 89 -5.65 12.30 -1.71
N SER A 90 -6.75 12.34 -2.44
CA SER A 90 -8.07 12.73 -1.94
C SER A 90 -8.67 11.76 -0.92
N TYR A 91 -8.14 10.55 -0.82
CA TYR A 91 -8.50 9.57 0.19
C TYR A 91 -7.62 9.63 1.45
N GLY A 92 -6.57 10.48 1.43
CA GLY A 92 -5.62 10.59 2.52
C GLY A 92 -4.65 9.39 2.64
N PHE A 93 -4.47 8.62 1.57
CA PHE A 93 -3.57 7.45 1.59
C PHE A 93 -2.10 7.82 1.72
N ASN A 94 -1.72 9.05 1.39
CA ASN A 94 -0.39 9.61 1.63
C ASN A 94 0.01 9.55 3.11
N VAL A 95 -0.92 9.82 4.03
CA VAL A 95 -0.68 9.71 5.48
C VAL A 95 -0.39 8.26 5.88
N GLY A 96 -1.16 7.33 5.34
CA GLY A 96 -0.94 5.90 5.56
C GLY A 96 0.36 5.40 4.93
N ALA A 97 0.69 5.87 3.73
CA ALA A 97 1.93 5.51 3.04
C ALA A 97 3.16 6.00 3.83
N GLN A 98 3.14 7.25 4.32
CA GLN A 98 4.18 7.78 5.18
C GLN A 98 4.34 6.96 6.47
N ALA A 99 3.24 6.64 7.15
CA ALA A 99 3.27 5.83 8.36
C ALA A 99 3.79 4.40 8.10
N PHE A 100 3.52 3.84 6.91
CA PHE A 100 4.03 2.54 6.53
C PHE A 100 5.53 2.58 6.23
N HIS A 101 6.01 3.64 5.56
CA HIS A 101 7.43 3.91 5.40
C HIS A 101 8.17 3.93 6.75
N GLU A 102 7.67 4.71 7.71
CA GLU A 102 8.26 4.81 9.06
C GLU A 102 8.30 3.45 9.76
N LEU A 103 7.24 2.64 9.61
CA LEU A 103 7.22 1.29 10.15
C LEU A 103 8.28 0.41 9.50
N LEU A 104 8.43 0.43 8.17
CA LEU A 104 9.46 -0.35 7.47
C LEU A 104 10.88 0.06 7.88
N VAL A 105 11.12 1.37 8.03
CA VAL A 105 12.39 1.90 8.56
C VAL A 105 12.66 1.36 9.97
N SER A 106 11.68 1.43 10.87
CA SER A 106 11.83 0.95 12.25
C SER A 106 12.09 -0.56 12.34
N ARG A 107 11.66 -1.31 11.32
CA ARG A 107 11.87 -2.75 11.19
C ARG A 107 13.12 -3.10 10.38
N HIS A 108 13.92 -2.12 9.97
CA HIS A 108 15.09 -2.27 9.12
C HIS A 108 14.79 -3.06 7.83
N MET A 109 13.61 -2.84 7.24
CA MET A 109 13.20 -3.46 5.98
C MET A 109 13.58 -2.55 4.82
N PRO A 110 14.49 -2.97 3.91
CA PRO A 110 14.83 -2.19 2.72
C PRO A 110 13.60 -2.02 1.84
N HIS A 111 13.36 -0.79 1.41
CA HIS A 111 12.26 -0.44 0.52
C HIS A 111 12.57 0.90 -0.17
N GLU A 112 11.86 1.15 -1.25
CA GLU A 112 11.84 2.41 -1.95
C GLU A 112 10.47 3.05 -1.76
N PHE A 113 10.44 4.31 -1.31
CA PHE A 113 9.22 5.05 -1.04
C PHE A 113 9.31 6.47 -1.59
N HIS A 114 8.26 6.91 -2.26
CA HIS A 114 8.16 8.27 -2.79
C HIS A 114 6.81 8.90 -2.48
N LEU A 115 6.86 10.20 -2.17
CA LEU A 115 5.70 11.08 -2.21
C LEU A 115 5.88 12.04 -3.37
N TYR A 116 5.03 11.92 -4.38
CA TYR A 116 5.06 12.78 -5.55
C TYR A 116 3.93 13.81 -5.51
N PRO A 117 4.09 14.99 -6.10
CA PRO A 117 2.97 15.90 -6.31
C PRO A 117 1.86 15.22 -7.11
N GLY A 118 0.59 15.44 -6.71
CA GLY A 118 -0.59 14.92 -7.40
C GLY A 118 -1.55 14.19 -6.50
N GLY A 119 -2.69 13.82 -7.06
CA GLY A 119 -3.83 13.21 -6.37
C GLY A 119 -3.91 11.69 -6.56
N HIS A 120 -5.13 11.16 -6.36
CA HIS A 120 -5.46 9.75 -6.64
C HIS A 120 -6.24 9.66 -7.94
N ASP A 121 -5.60 9.99 -9.04
CA ASP A 121 -6.24 10.12 -10.34
C ASP A 121 -5.40 9.52 -11.48
N TRP A 122 -6.00 9.47 -12.66
CA TRP A 122 -5.36 8.89 -13.82
C TRP A 122 -4.09 9.64 -14.27
N MET A 123 -4.02 10.94 -14.06
CA MET A 123 -2.83 11.75 -14.42
C MET A 123 -1.65 11.34 -13.54
N TYR A 124 -1.87 11.21 -12.23
CA TYR A 124 -0.87 10.71 -11.30
C TYR A 124 -0.34 9.34 -11.71
N PHE A 125 -1.23 8.38 -11.96
CA PHE A 125 -0.81 7.02 -12.33
C PHE A 125 -0.07 6.99 -13.66
N ALA A 126 -0.52 7.72 -14.69
CA ALA A 126 0.16 7.79 -15.98
C ALA A 126 1.59 8.33 -15.85
N GLN A 127 1.82 9.25 -14.93
CA GLN A 127 3.12 9.87 -14.70
C GLN A 127 4.07 8.98 -13.89
N HIS A 128 3.58 8.23 -12.89
CA HIS A 128 4.42 7.56 -11.89
C HIS A 128 4.50 6.03 -12.03
N VAL A 129 3.58 5.38 -12.75
CA VAL A 129 3.68 3.94 -13.06
C VAL A 129 5.00 3.57 -13.77
N PRO A 130 5.59 4.38 -14.67
CA PRO A 130 6.89 4.05 -15.25
C PRO A 130 8.00 3.79 -14.22
N ALA A 131 8.06 4.56 -13.13
CA ALA A 131 9.05 4.35 -12.06
C ALA A 131 8.86 2.99 -11.36
N SER A 132 7.62 2.59 -11.10
CA SER A 132 7.32 1.28 -10.52
C SER A 132 7.65 0.12 -11.47
N LEU A 133 7.50 0.31 -12.78
CA LEU A 133 7.92 -0.68 -13.79
C LEU A 133 9.43 -0.78 -13.91
N GLU A 134 10.15 0.34 -13.84
CA GLU A 134 11.63 0.36 -13.80
C GLU A 134 12.15 -0.38 -12.57
N PHE A 135 11.60 -0.10 -11.40
CA PHE A 135 11.91 -0.85 -10.18
C PHE A 135 11.70 -2.37 -10.34
N GLN A 136 10.58 -2.80 -10.95
CA GLN A 136 10.33 -4.22 -11.20
C GLN A 136 11.34 -4.81 -12.19
N SER A 137 11.67 -4.10 -13.27
CA SER A 137 12.69 -4.52 -14.24
C SER A 137 14.05 -4.76 -13.58
N ASP A 138 14.46 -3.83 -12.72
CA ASP A 138 15.71 -3.95 -11.96
C ASP A 138 15.65 -5.10 -10.94
N ALA A 139 14.48 -5.30 -10.33
CA ALA A 139 14.28 -6.40 -9.41
C ALA A 139 14.46 -7.78 -10.08
N PHE A 140 14.03 -7.91 -11.34
CA PHE A 140 14.21 -9.12 -12.15
C PHE A 140 15.57 -9.22 -12.85
N GLY A 141 16.44 -8.22 -12.73
CA GLY A 141 17.74 -8.18 -13.42
C GLY A 141 17.61 -7.95 -14.94
N VAL A 142 16.47 -7.43 -15.39
CA VAL A 142 16.21 -7.08 -16.79
C VAL A 142 16.46 -5.58 -16.96
N THR A 143 17.71 -5.16 -16.81
CA THR A 143 18.06 -3.78 -17.12
C THR A 143 18.06 -3.59 -18.64
N PRO A 144 17.34 -2.64 -19.22
CA PRO A 144 17.44 -2.33 -20.63
C PRO A 144 18.91 -1.96 -20.95
N LYS A 145 19.52 -2.62 -21.90
CA LYS A 145 20.80 -2.16 -22.44
C LYS A 145 20.57 -0.78 -23.05
N ARG A 146 21.07 0.28 -22.41
CA ARG A 146 21.12 1.61 -22.97
C ARG A 146 22.03 1.67 -24.21
#